data_c0dfa2bf98ded28cff8c0f8fc95b162c
#
_entry.id   c0dfa2bf98ded28cff8c0f8fc95b162c
#
_cell.length_a   1.000
_cell.length_b   1.000
_cell.length_c   1.000
_cell.angle_alpha   90.00
_cell.angle_beta   90.00
_cell.angle_gamma   90.00
#
_symmetry.space_group_name_H-M   'P 1'
#
loop_
_entity.id
_entity.type
_entity.pdbx_description
1 polymer ?
#
loop_
_entity_poly.entity_id
_entity_poly.type
_entity_poly.pdbx_seq_one_letter_code
_entity_poly.pdbx_strand_id
1 'polypeptide(L)'
;MKDSEKYRPVRNTQEIAKNIIVLDGFSSSGKSLVGSICGYLERGEYWQINYTYERLSILNYLGEMSDDSTSAILKLEVDNHLYNLSIGRDVNFRKTDLSSPFYDGRESAYLERISEKDGDSVIRAIIKKNPIIPLHMHYIFGHSDILFKGFGDKLKLYIVMLRNPLYLIDTWHRQNWVNLICKKERDFHMCCNYNNHVIPWFVVDYANEYQKANDFEKAVLTVYNYYNKVFEMYDKLSEPRKTKTMIIVYEKLIVDPNFYVDTMCASLKTKRRNDFDKIMKRLNLPRDLDDSSFLSHDIFIKTYKDQLSEKYIGLLQELEVNYRAFISRFI
;
A
#
# COMPACT_ATOMS: atom_id res chain seq x y z
N MET A 1 35.25 -0.52 -16.55
CA MET A 1 33.84 -0.98 -16.49
C MET A 1 33.89 -2.50 -16.39
N LYS A 2 33.30 -3.07 -15.30
CA LYS A 2 33.15 -4.52 -15.22
C LYS A 2 32.16 -4.92 -16.32
N ASP A 3 32.47 -5.98 -17.08
CA ASP A 3 31.59 -6.55 -18.09
C ASP A 3 30.20 -6.79 -17.48
N SER A 4 29.23 -5.92 -17.77
CA SER A 4 27.87 -5.96 -17.17
C SER A 4 27.09 -7.22 -17.58
N GLU A 5 27.55 -7.95 -18.59
CA GLU A 5 26.95 -9.22 -19.00
C GLU A 5 27.38 -10.42 -18.14
N LYS A 6 28.48 -10.32 -17.40
CA LYS A 6 29.09 -11.45 -16.70
C LYS A 6 28.48 -11.75 -15.34
N TYR A 7 27.88 -10.76 -14.68
CA TYR A 7 27.34 -10.89 -13.32
C TYR A 7 25.94 -10.30 -13.23
N ARG A 8 24.94 -11.16 -13.12
CA ARG A 8 23.55 -10.76 -12.88
C ARG A 8 23.17 -11.09 -11.45
N PRO A 9 22.65 -10.13 -10.68
CA PRO A 9 22.11 -10.42 -9.36
C PRO A 9 20.94 -11.42 -9.45
N VAL A 10 21.00 -12.47 -8.65
CA VAL A 10 19.93 -13.46 -8.58
C VAL A 10 19.65 -13.83 -7.11
N ARG A 11 18.40 -14.16 -6.81
CA ARG A 11 18.07 -14.81 -5.55
C ARG A 11 18.36 -16.32 -5.63
N ASN A 12 18.96 -16.89 -4.59
CA ASN A 12 19.17 -18.33 -4.49
C ASN A 12 17.83 -19.09 -4.55
N THR A 13 17.89 -20.36 -4.92
CA THR A 13 16.74 -21.18 -5.32
C THR A 13 15.78 -21.57 -4.19
N GLN A 14 16.20 -21.50 -2.92
CA GLN A 14 15.34 -21.85 -1.78
C GLN A 14 14.68 -20.59 -1.19
N GLU A 15 13.55 -20.22 -1.75
CA GLU A 15 12.76 -19.06 -1.29
C GLU A 15 11.73 -19.50 -0.26
N ILE A 16 11.56 -18.72 0.81
CA ILE A 16 10.65 -19.03 1.93
C ILE A 16 9.30 -18.32 1.80
N ALA A 17 9.26 -17.10 1.27
CA ALA A 17 8.01 -16.36 1.05
C ALA A 17 7.36 -16.80 -0.27
N LYS A 18 6.25 -17.53 -0.20
CA LYS A 18 5.55 -18.10 -1.37
C LYS A 18 4.19 -17.46 -1.65
N ASN A 19 3.61 -16.76 -0.69
CA ASN A 19 2.32 -16.11 -0.83
C ASN A 19 2.44 -14.67 -0.35
N ILE A 20 2.55 -13.76 -1.30
CA ILE A 20 2.71 -12.33 -1.05
C ILE A 20 1.41 -11.62 -1.39
N ILE A 21 0.95 -10.76 -0.50
CA ILE A 21 -0.07 -9.74 -0.75
C ILE A 21 0.61 -8.39 -0.75
N VAL A 22 0.38 -7.57 -1.75
CA VAL A 22 0.70 -6.14 -1.72
C VAL A 22 -0.54 -5.37 -1.34
N LEU A 23 -0.44 -4.52 -0.33
CA LEU A 23 -1.48 -3.58 0.11
C LEU A 23 -1.02 -2.18 -0.25
N ASP A 24 -1.57 -1.60 -1.28
CA ASP A 24 -1.17 -0.29 -1.77
C ASP A 24 -2.35 0.69 -1.83
N GLY A 25 -2.03 1.95 -1.92
CA GLY A 25 -3.01 3.03 -2.01
C GLY A 25 -2.46 4.36 -1.50
N PHE A 26 -3.25 5.38 -1.62
CA PHE A 26 -2.92 6.71 -1.09
C PHE A 26 -2.84 6.70 0.45
N SER A 27 -2.12 7.64 1.07
CA SER A 27 -2.19 7.84 2.52
C SER A 27 -3.64 8.13 2.93
N SER A 28 -4.08 7.57 4.06
CA SER A 28 -5.46 7.69 4.57
C SER A 28 -6.54 6.99 3.74
N SER A 29 -6.18 6.13 2.78
CA SER A 29 -7.16 5.36 1.99
C SER A 29 -7.77 4.15 2.72
N GLY A 30 -7.31 3.81 3.94
CA GLY A 30 -7.85 2.69 4.71
C GLY A 30 -7.05 1.38 4.61
N LYS A 31 -5.85 1.39 4.07
CA LYS A 31 -4.97 0.20 3.93
C LYS A 31 -4.77 -0.58 5.22
N SER A 32 -4.63 0.11 6.36
CA SER A 32 -4.42 -0.52 7.66
C SER A 32 -5.58 -1.42 8.09
N LEU A 33 -6.83 -1.09 7.70
CA LEU A 33 -7.99 -1.96 7.94
C LEU A 33 -7.79 -3.31 7.22
N VAL A 34 -7.45 -3.25 5.93
CA VAL A 34 -7.24 -4.45 5.11
C VAL A 34 -6.03 -5.22 5.59
N GLY A 35 -4.96 -4.55 6.01
CA GLY A 35 -3.79 -5.19 6.60
C GLY A 35 -4.14 -6.03 7.83
N SER A 36 -4.92 -5.47 8.75
CA SER A 36 -5.41 -6.18 9.93
C SER A 36 -6.32 -7.35 9.55
N ILE A 37 -7.24 -7.17 8.60
CA ILE A 37 -8.09 -8.24 8.08
C ILE A 37 -7.25 -9.38 7.49
N CYS A 38 -6.27 -9.08 6.64
CA CYS A 38 -5.38 -10.08 6.05
C CYS A 38 -4.65 -10.91 7.12
N GLY A 39 -4.23 -10.27 8.20
CA GLY A 39 -3.59 -10.95 9.31
C GLY A 39 -4.49 -11.94 10.06
N TYR A 40 -5.81 -11.77 10.01
CA TYR A 40 -6.80 -12.66 10.61
C TYR A 40 -7.37 -13.71 9.65
N LEU A 41 -6.81 -13.82 8.46
CA LEU A 41 -7.00 -14.99 7.62
C LEU A 41 -6.13 -16.14 8.15
N GLU A 42 -6.54 -17.40 7.92
CA GLU A 42 -5.66 -18.55 8.22
C GLU A 42 -4.34 -18.39 7.45
N ARG A 43 -3.24 -18.70 8.09
CA ARG A 43 -1.88 -18.53 7.58
C ARG A 43 -1.45 -17.08 7.38
N GLY A 44 -2.32 -16.08 7.65
CA GLY A 44 -1.97 -14.66 7.54
C GLY A 44 -0.93 -14.27 8.59
N GLU A 45 0.18 -13.72 8.13
CA GLU A 45 1.16 -13.07 8.99
C GLU A 45 0.73 -11.62 9.28
N TYR A 46 1.33 -11.04 10.29
CA TYR A 46 1.09 -9.69 10.69
C TYR A 46 1.69 -8.70 9.67
N TRP A 47 0.97 -7.62 9.37
CA TRP A 47 1.44 -6.60 8.46
C TRP A 47 2.31 -5.55 9.16
N GLN A 48 3.29 -5.05 8.44
CA GLN A 48 4.16 -3.96 8.89
C GLN A 48 4.39 -2.95 7.78
N ILE A 49 4.72 -1.71 8.18
CA ILE A 49 5.21 -0.72 7.24
C ILE A 49 6.70 -0.99 7.04
N ASN A 50 7.07 -1.39 5.83
CA ASN A 50 8.46 -1.56 5.44
C ASN A 50 8.70 -0.81 4.12
N TYR A 51 9.34 0.33 4.22
CA TYR A 51 9.62 1.20 3.08
C TYR A 51 10.63 0.63 2.08
N THR A 52 11.29 -0.48 2.38
CA THR A 52 12.29 -1.09 1.48
C THR A 52 11.69 -1.44 0.12
N TYR A 53 10.49 -2.03 0.11
CA TYR A 53 9.82 -2.42 -1.14
C TYR A 53 9.42 -1.21 -1.98
N GLU A 54 8.95 -0.15 -1.32
CA GLU A 54 8.63 1.13 -1.99
C GLU A 54 9.90 1.73 -2.60
N ARG A 55 10.97 1.85 -1.81
CA ARG A 55 12.24 2.44 -2.25
C ARG A 55 12.86 1.69 -3.42
N LEU A 56 12.84 0.37 -3.41
CA LEU A 56 13.31 -0.44 -4.51
C LEU A 56 12.49 -0.21 -5.79
N SER A 57 11.17 -0.14 -5.66
CA SER A 57 10.28 0.16 -6.79
C SER A 57 10.50 1.57 -7.33
N ILE A 58 10.71 2.54 -6.45
CA ILE A 58 10.98 3.93 -6.81
C ILE A 58 12.33 4.06 -7.53
N LEU A 59 13.40 3.43 -7.02
CA LEU A 59 14.71 3.46 -7.66
C LEU A 59 14.68 2.81 -9.05
N ASN A 60 13.91 1.75 -9.22
CA ASN A 60 13.69 1.15 -10.52
C ASN A 60 12.92 2.09 -11.46
N TYR A 61 11.83 2.71 -10.99
CA TYR A 61 11.06 3.69 -11.76
C TYR A 61 11.90 4.91 -12.19
N LEU A 62 12.77 5.40 -11.30
CA LEU A 62 13.68 6.52 -11.62
C LEU A 62 14.86 6.12 -12.52
N GLY A 63 15.00 4.85 -12.88
CA GLY A 63 16.09 4.35 -13.71
C GLY A 63 17.43 4.16 -12.98
N GLU A 64 17.43 4.29 -11.64
CA GLU A 64 18.62 4.14 -10.78
C GLU A 64 18.97 2.68 -10.50
N MET A 65 18.02 1.76 -10.72
CA MET A 65 18.22 0.32 -10.59
C MET A 65 17.63 -0.44 -11.77
N SER A 66 18.38 -1.44 -12.26
CA SER A 66 17.89 -2.34 -13.29
C SER A 66 16.80 -3.27 -12.76
N ASP A 67 15.94 -3.74 -13.64
CA ASP A 67 14.88 -4.72 -13.31
C ASP A 67 15.43 -5.98 -12.66
N ASP A 68 16.56 -6.51 -13.16
CA ASP A 68 17.17 -7.73 -12.64
C ASP A 68 17.68 -7.52 -11.21
N SER A 69 18.38 -6.41 -10.96
CA SER A 69 18.86 -6.06 -9.61
C SER A 69 17.71 -5.83 -8.65
N THR A 70 16.70 -5.07 -9.06
CA THR A 70 15.52 -4.79 -8.24
C THR A 70 14.77 -6.07 -7.92
N SER A 71 14.53 -6.93 -8.90
CA SER A 71 13.84 -8.22 -8.71
C SER A 71 14.59 -9.15 -7.76
N ALA A 72 15.92 -9.21 -7.86
CA ALA A 72 16.75 -10.03 -6.98
C ALA A 72 16.66 -9.55 -5.54
N ILE A 73 16.76 -8.22 -5.31
CA ILE A 73 16.69 -7.64 -3.97
C ILE A 73 15.27 -7.76 -3.39
N LEU A 74 14.22 -7.52 -4.18
CA LEU A 74 12.83 -7.72 -3.72
C LEU A 74 12.59 -9.13 -3.17
N LYS A 75 13.13 -10.15 -3.85
CA LYS A 75 13.02 -11.56 -3.40
C LYS A 75 13.83 -11.83 -2.14
N LEU A 76 15.02 -11.27 -2.03
CA LEU A 76 15.86 -11.39 -0.83
C LEU A 76 15.18 -10.73 0.37
N GLU A 77 14.68 -9.50 0.17
CA GLU A 77 14.07 -8.73 1.24
C GLU A 77 12.76 -9.34 1.75
N VAL A 78 11.92 -9.91 0.88
CA VAL A 78 10.69 -10.55 1.35
C VAL A 78 10.98 -11.84 2.13
N ASP A 79 12.00 -12.60 1.75
CA ASP A 79 12.43 -13.75 2.49
C ASP A 79 13.04 -13.36 3.85
N ASN A 80 13.91 -12.34 3.86
CA ASN A 80 14.47 -11.76 5.09
C ASN A 80 13.39 -11.23 6.03
N HIS A 81 12.42 -10.50 5.48
CA HIS A 81 11.28 -9.99 6.24
C HIS A 81 10.47 -11.12 6.88
N LEU A 82 10.10 -12.15 6.10
CA LEU A 82 9.37 -13.28 6.63
C LEU A 82 10.18 -14.04 7.69
N TYR A 83 11.49 -14.22 7.46
CA TYR A 83 12.39 -14.84 8.43
C TYR A 83 12.39 -14.07 9.76
N ASN A 84 12.68 -12.76 9.70
CA ASN A 84 12.78 -11.92 10.89
C ASN A 84 11.45 -11.82 11.64
N LEU A 85 10.34 -11.65 10.91
CA LEU A 85 9.00 -11.64 11.47
C LEU A 85 8.69 -12.97 12.19
N SER A 86 9.07 -14.09 11.57
CA SER A 86 8.81 -15.42 12.12
C SER A 86 9.52 -15.68 13.44
N ILE A 87 10.75 -15.17 13.60
CA ILE A 87 11.53 -15.35 14.83
C ILE A 87 11.43 -14.15 15.79
N GLY A 88 10.55 -13.18 15.50
CA GLY A 88 10.25 -12.06 16.37
C GLY A 88 11.26 -10.90 16.36
N ARG A 89 12.22 -10.86 15.40
CA ARG A 89 13.21 -9.77 15.31
C ARG A 89 12.63 -8.45 14.86
N ASP A 90 11.75 -8.46 13.84
CA ASP A 90 11.17 -7.25 13.24
C ASP A 90 9.69 -7.10 13.60
N VAL A 91 9.29 -7.48 14.81
CA VAL A 91 7.92 -7.31 15.28
C VAL A 91 7.78 -5.97 16.00
N ASN A 92 6.78 -5.17 15.58
CA ASN A 92 6.48 -3.91 16.26
C ASN A 92 5.70 -4.16 17.55
N PHE A 93 6.39 -4.20 18.68
CA PHE A 93 5.76 -4.37 20.00
C PHE A 93 5.29 -3.05 20.66
N ARG A 94 5.25 -1.93 19.94
CA ARG A 94 4.72 -0.68 20.46
C ARG A 94 3.18 -0.74 20.50
N LYS A 95 2.61 -0.92 21.69
CA LYS A 95 1.18 -1.22 21.93
C LYS A 95 0.18 -0.26 21.29
N THR A 96 0.57 1.01 21.10
CA THR A 96 -0.30 2.06 20.56
C THR A 96 -0.29 2.17 19.04
N ASP A 97 0.63 1.47 18.38
CA ASP A 97 0.76 1.55 16.93
C ASP A 97 -0.24 0.61 16.25
N LEU A 98 -0.91 1.09 15.20
CA LEU A 98 -1.83 0.29 14.38
C LEU A 98 -1.17 -0.95 13.78
N SER A 99 0.13 -0.84 13.49
CA SER A 99 0.99 -1.91 13.01
C SER A 99 1.65 -2.68 14.16
N SER A 100 0.96 -2.90 15.27
CA SER A 100 1.43 -3.72 16.38
C SER A 100 0.52 -4.94 16.59
N PRO A 101 1.06 -6.15 16.83
CA PRO A 101 0.24 -7.31 17.17
C PRO A 101 -0.56 -7.10 18.46
N PHE A 102 -0.15 -6.20 19.35
CA PHE A 102 -0.96 -5.79 20.50
C PHE A 102 -2.21 -5.02 20.12
N TYR A 103 -2.15 -4.24 19.02
CA TYR A 103 -3.29 -3.47 18.56
C TYR A 103 -4.44 -4.38 18.12
N ASP A 104 -4.13 -5.47 17.44
CA ASP A 104 -5.13 -6.42 16.92
C ASP A 104 -5.30 -7.69 17.77
N GLY A 105 -4.57 -7.82 18.89
CA GLY A 105 -4.74 -8.92 19.85
C GLY A 105 -4.06 -10.23 19.43
N ARG A 106 -3.01 -10.18 18.62
CA ARG A 106 -2.22 -11.35 18.18
C ARG A 106 -0.84 -11.44 18.81
N GLU A 107 -0.56 -10.65 19.82
CA GLU A 107 0.74 -10.57 20.48
C GLU A 107 1.24 -11.92 21.02
N SER A 108 0.35 -12.76 21.57
CA SER A 108 0.72 -14.05 22.15
C SER A 108 1.46 -14.95 21.16
N ALA A 109 0.99 -15.01 19.91
CA ALA A 109 1.61 -15.83 18.88
C ALA A 109 3.06 -15.40 18.56
N TYR A 110 3.36 -14.11 18.65
CA TYR A 110 4.71 -13.59 18.41
C TYR A 110 5.59 -13.67 19.65
N LEU A 111 5.02 -13.50 20.85
CA LEU A 111 5.72 -13.70 22.13
C LEU A 111 6.15 -15.16 22.31
N GLU A 112 5.30 -16.12 21.93
CA GLU A 112 5.67 -17.55 21.89
C GLU A 112 6.88 -17.80 20.98
N ARG A 113 6.88 -17.23 19.77
CA ARG A 113 8.00 -17.36 18.83
C ARG A 113 9.33 -16.83 19.38
N ILE A 114 9.29 -15.72 20.12
CA ILE A 114 10.49 -15.12 20.74
C ILE A 114 11.00 -16.01 21.88
N SER A 115 10.14 -16.69 22.59
CA SER A 115 10.53 -17.56 23.72
C SER A 115 11.17 -18.89 23.30
N GLU A 116 11.00 -19.29 22.05
CA GLU A 116 11.62 -20.49 21.50
C GLU A 116 13.15 -20.34 21.40
N LYS A 117 13.88 -21.35 21.88
CA LYS A 117 15.35 -21.33 21.92
C LYS A 117 16.00 -21.48 20.54
N ASP A 118 15.34 -22.18 19.62
CA ASP A 118 15.83 -22.46 18.27
C ASP A 118 15.00 -21.76 17.21
N GLY A 119 15.52 -20.65 16.69
CA GLY A 119 14.88 -19.87 15.60
C GLY A 119 14.70 -20.69 14.32
N ASP A 120 15.59 -21.64 14.03
CA ASP A 120 15.48 -22.48 12.84
C ASP A 120 14.31 -23.46 12.93
N SER A 121 13.97 -23.94 14.11
CA SER A 121 12.76 -24.76 14.30
C SER A 121 11.49 -23.95 14.13
N VAL A 122 11.49 -22.69 14.62
CA VAL A 122 10.36 -21.76 14.44
C VAL A 122 10.13 -21.50 12.96
N ILE A 123 11.18 -21.14 12.20
CA ILE A 123 11.03 -20.84 10.78
C ILE A 123 10.58 -22.06 9.97
N ARG A 124 11.10 -23.25 10.26
CA ARG A 124 10.65 -24.51 9.62
C ARG A 124 9.16 -24.76 9.87
N ALA A 125 8.68 -24.52 11.09
CA ALA A 125 7.26 -24.67 11.43
C ALA A 125 6.39 -23.64 10.71
N ILE A 126 6.84 -22.39 10.59
CA ILE A 126 6.13 -21.32 9.88
C ILE A 126 6.06 -21.61 8.37
N ILE A 127 7.21 -21.96 7.74
CA ILE A 127 7.27 -22.29 6.31
C ILE A 127 6.33 -23.45 5.97
N LYS A 128 6.27 -24.47 6.83
CA LYS A 128 5.37 -25.63 6.64
C LYS A 128 3.90 -25.23 6.62
N LYS A 129 3.52 -24.17 7.32
CA LYS A 129 2.16 -23.61 7.28
C LYS A 129 1.87 -22.83 6.00
N ASN A 130 2.87 -22.60 5.14
CA ASN A 130 2.76 -21.84 3.90
C ASN A 130 2.16 -20.42 4.13
N PRO A 131 2.84 -19.55 4.89
CA PRO A 131 2.31 -18.29 5.37
C PRO A 131 1.99 -17.33 4.24
N ILE A 132 1.07 -16.41 4.51
CA ILE A 132 0.69 -15.30 3.65
C ILE A 132 1.28 -14.04 4.27
N ILE A 133 2.15 -13.34 3.51
CA ILE A 133 2.82 -12.13 3.98
C ILE A 133 2.22 -10.87 3.33
N PRO A 134 1.58 -9.98 4.10
CA PRO A 134 1.09 -8.71 3.59
C PRO A 134 2.20 -7.64 3.63
N LEU A 135 2.49 -7.06 2.48
CA LEU A 135 3.43 -5.96 2.30
C LEU A 135 2.65 -4.66 2.15
N HIS A 136 2.82 -3.74 3.08
CA HIS A 136 2.13 -2.47 3.09
C HIS A 136 2.96 -1.41 2.35
N MET A 137 2.38 -0.77 1.33
CA MET A 137 3.03 0.19 0.46
C MET A 137 2.17 1.46 0.25
N HIS A 138 2.80 2.51 -0.31
CA HIS A 138 2.14 3.77 -0.63
C HIS A 138 2.50 4.24 -2.03
N TYR A 139 1.51 4.64 -2.82
CA TYR A 139 1.65 5.30 -4.12
C TYR A 139 2.36 4.49 -5.23
N ILE A 140 2.55 3.18 -5.09
CA ILE A 140 3.39 2.38 -5.99
C ILE A 140 2.61 1.78 -7.17
N PHE A 141 1.28 1.62 -7.08
CA PHE A 141 0.53 0.89 -8.10
C PHE A 141 0.73 1.44 -9.51
N GLY A 142 0.79 2.76 -9.69
CA GLY A 142 1.11 3.39 -10.98
C GLY A 142 2.47 3.01 -11.58
N HIS A 143 3.36 2.40 -10.79
CA HIS A 143 4.72 1.98 -11.13
C HIS A 143 4.99 0.53 -10.71
N SER A 144 3.95 -0.30 -10.63
CA SER A 144 4.00 -1.64 -10.01
C SER A 144 4.56 -2.74 -10.92
N ASP A 145 4.93 -2.47 -12.16
CA ASP A 145 5.45 -3.48 -13.10
C ASP A 145 6.59 -4.30 -12.49
N ILE A 146 7.50 -3.65 -11.80
CA ILE A 146 8.65 -4.29 -11.16
C ILE A 146 8.23 -5.25 -10.03
N LEU A 147 7.13 -4.97 -9.31
CA LEU A 147 6.62 -5.86 -8.27
C LEU A 147 5.99 -7.11 -8.88
N PHE A 148 5.22 -6.97 -9.97
CA PHE A 148 4.69 -8.12 -10.71
C PHE A 148 5.82 -8.96 -11.31
N LYS A 149 6.85 -8.33 -11.87
CA LYS A 149 8.03 -9.02 -12.41
C LYS A 149 8.87 -9.67 -11.31
N GLY A 150 9.18 -8.94 -10.26
CA GLY A 150 10.06 -9.36 -9.18
C GLY A 150 9.48 -10.51 -8.36
N PHE A 151 8.22 -10.41 -7.94
CA PHE A 151 7.57 -11.46 -7.16
C PHE A 151 6.98 -12.58 -8.01
N GLY A 152 6.62 -12.31 -9.27
CA GLY A 152 6.11 -13.33 -10.21
C GLY A 152 4.90 -14.09 -9.64
N ASP A 153 4.98 -15.43 -9.60
CA ASP A 153 3.89 -16.28 -9.11
C ASP A 153 3.70 -16.27 -7.59
N LYS A 154 4.64 -15.69 -6.84
CA LYS A 154 4.49 -15.50 -5.40
C LYS A 154 3.57 -14.36 -5.05
N LEU A 155 3.44 -13.36 -5.91
CA LEU A 155 2.41 -12.34 -5.79
C LEU A 155 1.05 -12.99 -6.06
N LYS A 156 0.32 -13.22 -5.00
CA LYS A 156 -1.01 -13.85 -5.06
C LYS A 156 -2.11 -12.82 -5.21
N LEU A 157 -1.92 -11.64 -4.58
CA LEU A 157 -2.91 -10.58 -4.63
C LEU A 157 -2.22 -9.21 -4.50
N TYR A 158 -2.57 -8.30 -5.39
CA TYR A 158 -2.24 -6.89 -5.31
C TYR A 158 -3.52 -6.12 -4.98
N ILE A 159 -3.62 -5.57 -3.80
CA ILE A 159 -4.78 -4.81 -3.34
C ILE A 159 -4.49 -3.32 -3.49
N VAL A 160 -5.35 -2.63 -4.23
CA VAL A 160 -5.30 -1.18 -4.40
C VAL A 160 -6.48 -0.56 -3.67
N MET A 161 -6.18 0.19 -2.61
CA MET A 161 -7.19 0.89 -1.84
C MET A 161 -7.52 2.23 -2.47
N LEU A 162 -8.77 2.42 -2.84
CA LEU A 162 -9.32 3.70 -3.29
C LEU A 162 -10.26 4.27 -2.25
N ARG A 163 -10.31 5.59 -2.16
CA ARG A 163 -11.22 6.36 -1.30
C ARG A 163 -11.66 7.62 -2.02
N ASN A 164 -12.80 8.20 -1.62
CA ASN A 164 -13.26 9.47 -2.18
C ASN A 164 -12.10 10.48 -2.29
N PRO A 165 -11.76 10.96 -3.51
CA PRO A 165 -10.61 11.83 -3.72
C PRO A 165 -10.73 13.17 -2.98
N LEU A 166 -11.93 13.74 -2.86
CA LEU A 166 -12.14 14.98 -2.11
C LEU A 166 -11.81 14.81 -0.62
N TYR A 167 -12.17 13.66 -0.05
CA TYR A 167 -11.79 13.32 1.33
C TYR A 167 -10.26 13.24 1.49
N LEU A 168 -9.55 12.65 0.53
CA LEU A 168 -8.09 12.55 0.60
C LEU A 168 -7.43 13.93 0.49
N ILE A 169 -7.91 14.79 -0.39
CA ILE A 169 -7.40 16.17 -0.54
C ILE A 169 -7.63 16.96 0.75
N ASP A 170 -8.85 16.94 1.29
CA ASP A 170 -9.20 17.59 2.54
C ASP A 170 -8.33 17.10 3.71
N THR A 171 -8.15 15.77 3.81
CA THR A 171 -7.31 15.16 4.84
C THR A 171 -5.85 15.59 4.69
N TRP A 172 -5.31 15.60 3.48
CA TRP A 172 -3.94 16.04 3.22
C TRP A 172 -3.72 17.49 3.58
N HIS A 173 -4.67 18.35 3.24
CA HIS A 173 -4.63 19.77 3.61
C HIS A 173 -4.69 19.95 5.13
N ARG A 174 -5.69 19.40 5.81
CA ARG A 174 -5.86 19.53 7.27
C ARG A 174 -4.68 18.96 8.07
N GLN A 175 -4.08 17.89 7.60
CA GLN A 175 -2.91 17.28 8.23
C GLN A 175 -1.59 17.91 7.78
N ASN A 176 -1.65 18.88 6.87
CA ASN A 176 -0.49 19.60 6.36
C ASN A 176 0.59 18.71 5.72
N TRP A 177 0.18 17.60 5.07
CA TRP A 177 1.12 16.63 4.49
C TRP A 177 2.06 17.23 3.46
N VAL A 178 1.60 18.20 2.66
CA VAL A 178 2.40 18.91 1.66
C VAL A 178 3.64 19.56 2.28
N ASN A 179 3.53 20.03 3.51
CA ASN A 179 4.62 20.67 4.24
C ASN A 179 5.40 19.73 5.15
N LEU A 180 4.98 18.47 5.27
CA LEU A 180 5.63 17.48 6.13
C LEU A 180 6.50 16.49 5.34
N ILE A 181 6.02 16.05 4.19
CA ILE A 181 6.74 15.10 3.34
C ILE A 181 8.04 15.74 2.83
N CYS A 182 9.13 15.01 2.92
CA CYS A 182 10.50 15.44 2.62
C CYS A 182 11.05 16.58 3.51
N LYS A 183 10.38 16.96 4.58
CA LYS A 183 10.79 18.07 5.44
C LYS A 183 10.88 17.70 6.91
N LYS A 184 10.11 16.71 7.37
CA LYS A 184 10.16 16.26 8.78
C LYS A 184 11.17 15.15 9.00
N GLU A 185 11.78 15.13 10.16
CA GLU A 185 12.75 14.13 10.61
C GLU A 185 12.22 12.70 10.62
N ARG A 186 10.88 12.54 10.76
CA ARG A 186 10.20 11.24 10.76
C ARG A 186 9.50 10.93 9.45
N ASP A 187 9.79 11.69 8.41
CA ASP A 187 9.34 11.35 7.06
C ASP A 187 10.37 10.43 6.40
N PHE A 188 9.93 9.24 6.01
CA PHE A 188 10.78 8.22 5.39
C PHE A 188 10.48 8.01 3.90
N HIS A 189 9.68 8.90 3.30
CA HIS A 189 9.48 8.89 1.86
C HIS A 189 10.76 9.23 1.11
N MET A 190 10.92 8.64 -0.06
CA MET A 190 12.01 9.04 -0.95
C MET A 190 11.75 10.42 -1.53
N CYS A 191 12.78 11.24 -1.59
CA CYS A 191 12.72 12.58 -2.14
C CYS A 191 13.71 12.72 -3.28
N CYS A 192 13.39 13.60 -4.23
CA CYS A 192 14.21 13.91 -5.40
C CYS A 192 14.63 15.38 -5.37
N ASN A 193 15.81 15.68 -5.89
CA ASN A 193 16.22 17.06 -6.12
C ASN A 193 15.77 17.50 -7.51
N TYR A 194 15.03 18.60 -7.57
CA TYR A 194 14.56 19.21 -8.81
C TYR A 194 14.78 20.73 -8.74
N ASN A 195 15.64 21.27 -9.62
CA ASN A 195 15.96 22.71 -9.66
C ASN A 195 16.33 23.30 -8.28
N ASN A 196 17.21 22.62 -7.53
CA ASN A 196 17.62 22.97 -6.17
C ASN A 196 16.49 22.93 -5.10
N HIS A 197 15.35 22.31 -5.41
CA HIS A 197 14.29 22.06 -4.45
C HIS A 197 14.13 20.57 -4.20
N VAL A 198 13.89 20.20 -2.95
CA VAL A 198 13.58 18.82 -2.57
C VAL A 198 12.08 18.60 -2.73
N ILE A 199 11.71 17.62 -3.55
CA ILE A 199 10.32 17.26 -3.83
C ILE A 199 10.08 15.77 -3.55
N PRO A 200 8.86 15.35 -3.21
CA PRO A 200 8.51 13.92 -3.11
C PRO A 200 8.70 13.21 -4.47
N TRP A 201 9.15 11.97 -4.43
CA TRP A 201 9.37 11.18 -5.65
C TRP A 201 8.13 11.07 -6.53
N PHE A 202 6.94 10.98 -5.94
CA PHE A 202 5.67 10.77 -6.66
C PHE A 202 5.16 12.00 -7.41
N VAL A 203 5.86 13.16 -7.28
CA VAL A 203 5.53 14.38 -8.03
C VAL A 203 6.52 14.69 -9.16
N VAL A 204 7.50 13.82 -9.42
CA VAL A 204 8.58 14.10 -10.39
C VAL A 204 8.06 14.36 -11.80
N ASP A 205 7.00 13.68 -12.25
CA ASP A 205 6.44 13.82 -13.59
C ASP A 205 5.76 15.18 -13.82
N TYR A 206 5.39 15.89 -12.76
CA TYR A 206 4.75 17.20 -12.80
C TYR A 206 5.42 18.20 -11.85
N ALA A 207 6.71 18.03 -11.61
CA ALA A 207 7.50 18.82 -10.65
C ALA A 207 7.41 20.33 -10.87
N ASN A 208 7.45 20.79 -12.14
CA ASN A 208 7.37 22.21 -12.47
C ASN A 208 6.01 22.82 -12.08
N GLU A 209 4.92 22.10 -12.30
CA GLU A 209 3.58 22.53 -11.91
C GLU A 209 3.42 22.50 -10.38
N TYR A 210 3.89 21.42 -9.75
CA TYR A 210 3.87 21.26 -8.30
C TYR A 210 4.60 22.40 -7.58
N GLN A 211 5.74 22.88 -8.10
CA GLN A 211 6.47 23.97 -7.50
C GLN A 211 5.72 25.32 -7.56
N LYS A 212 4.94 25.55 -8.62
CA LYS A 212 4.18 26.81 -8.83
C LYS A 212 2.86 26.86 -8.06
N ALA A 213 2.32 25.72 -7.67
CA ALA A 213 1.06 25.59 -6.98
C ALA A 213 1.17 26.03 -5.51
N ASN A 214 0.11 26.59 -4.95
CA ASN A 214 0.00 26.80 -3.51
C ASN A 214 -0.17 25.44 -2.77
N ASP A 215 -0.12 25.45 -1.44
CA ASP A 215 -0.13 24.19 -0.69
C ASP A 215 -1.42 23.38 -0.84
N PHE A 216 -2.57 24.05 -1.00
CA PHE A 216 -3.82 23.35 -1.25
C PHE A 216 -3.88 22.77 -2.67
N GLU A 217 -3.49 23.55 -3.66
CA GLU A 217 -3.38 23.12 -5.05
C GLU A 217 -2.39 21.97 -5.23
N LYS A 218 -1.29 21.94 -4.46
CA LYS A 218 -0.36 20.78 -4.41
C LYS A 218 -1.05 19.51 -3.95
N ALA A 219 -1.94 19.61 -2.95
CA ALA A 219 -2.70 18.42 -2.49
C ALA A 219 -3.65 17.93 -3.59
N VAL A 220 -4.36 18.85 -4.26
CA VAL A 220 -5.23 18.53 -5.41
C VAL A 220 -4.41 17.84 -6.52
N LEU A 221 -3.31 18.47 -6.93
CA LEU A 221 -2.45 17.96 -8.01
C LEU A 221 -1.90 16.56 -7.70
N THR A 222 -1.50 16.33 -6.46
CA THR A 222 -0.97 15.04 -6.03
C THR A 222 -2.03 13.94 -6.09
N VAL A 223 -3.23 14.19 -5.57
CA VAL A 223 -4.32 13.21 -5.60
C VAL A 223 -4.80 12.97 -7.03
N TYR A 224 -4.95 14.03 -7.84
CA TYR A 224 -5.33 13.95 -9.25
C TYR A 224 -4.38 13.06 -10.05
N ASN A 225 -3.08 13.33 -9.98
CA ASN A 225 -2.08 12.54 -10.73
C ASN A 225 -1.98 11.10 -10.22
N TYR A 226 -2.07 10.88 -8.89
CA TYR A 226 -2.07 9.54 -8.34
C TYR A 226 -3.23 8.70 -8.90
N TYR A 227 -4.45 9.22 -8.88
CA TYR A 227 -5.61 8.48 -9.38
C TYR A 227 -5.53 8.19 -10.87
N ASN A 228 -5.13 9.18 -11.68
CA ASN A 228 -4.96 8.97 -13.12
C ASN A 228 -3.93 7.88 -13.40
N LYS A 229 -2.80 7.85 -12.69
CA LYS A 229 -1.80 6.77 -12.81
C LYS A 229 -2.37 5.41 -12.40
N VAL A 230 -3.19 5.36 -11.34
CA VAL A 230 -3.87 4.12 -10.93
C VAL A 230 -4.80 3.63 -12.02
N PHE A 231 -5.62 4.51 -12.60
CA PHE A 231 -6.57 4.14 -13.66
C PHE A 231 -5.85 3.65 -14.91
N GLU A 232 -4.87 4.42 -15.39
CA GLU A 232 -4.05 4.04 -16.53
C GLU A 232 -3.32 2.71 -16.32
N MET A 233 -2.70 2.53 -15.15
CA MET A 233 -1.99 1.29 -14.86
C MET A 233 -2.93 0.09 -14.85
N TYR A 234 -4.09 0.20 -14.20
CA TYR A 234 -5.07 -0.87 -14.18
C TYR A 234 -5.53 -1.25 -15.59
N ASP A 235 -5.79 -0.26 -16.44
CA ASP A 235 -6.24 -0.51 -17.82
C ASP A 235 -5.16 -1.15 -18.68
N LYS A 236 -3.89 -0.85 -18.44
CA LYS A 236 -2.72 -1.44 -19.12
C LYS A 236 -2.36 -2.84 -18.62
N LEU A 237 -2.89 -3.30 -17.48
CA LEU A 237 -2.59 -4.63 -16.97
C LEU A 237 -3.04 -5.72 -17.94
N SER A 238 -2.20 -6.72 -18.13
CA SER A 238 -2.59 -7.96 -18.80
C SER A 238 -3.63 -8.73 -17.96
N GLU A 239 -4.46 -9.56 -18.60
CA GLU A 239 -5.48 -10.34 -17.88
C GLU A 239 -4.93 -11.18 -16.71
N PRO A 240 -3.77 -11.87 -16.82
CA PRO A 240 -3.19 -12.57 -15.67
C PRO A 240 -2.81 -11.65 -14.51
N ARG A 241 -2.46 -10.38 -14.76
CA ARG A 241 -2.18 -9.41 -13.69
C ARG A 241 -3.47 -8.82 -13.13
N LYS A 242 -4.49 -8.56 -13.96
CA LYS A 242 -5.82 -8.13 -13.50
C LYS A 242 -6.45 -9.13 -12.55
N THR A 243 -6.35 -10.45 -12.84
CA THR A 243 -6.88 -11.49 -11.95
C THR A 243 -6.18 -11.55 -10.59
N LYS A 244 -4.95 -11.03 -10.51
CA LYS A 244 -4.21 -10.87 -9.25
C LYS A 244 -4.42 -9.50 -8.61
N THR A 245 -5.16 -8.58 -9.23
CA THR A 245 -5.37 -7.21 -8.74
C THR A 245 -6.79 -7.03 -8.23
N MET A 246 -6.93 -6.62 -6.98
CA MET A 246 -8.20 -6.32 -6.35
C MET A 246 -8.29 -4.82 -6.06
N ILE A 247 -9.26 -4.16 -6.65
CA ILE A 247 -9.60 -2.78 -6.31
C ILE A 247 -10.58 -2.81 -5.14
N ILE A 248 -10.23 -2.17 -4.04
CA ILE A 248 -11.10 -2.02 -2.87
C ILE A 248 -11.47 -0.55 -2.72
N VAL A 249 -12.76 -0.25 -2.80
CA VAL A 249 -13.30 1.07 -2.52
C VAL A 249 -13.61 1.15 -1.02
N TYR A 250 -12.95 2.08 -0.31
CA TYR A 250 -13.06 2.21 1.15
C TYR A 250 -14.51 2.28 1.63
N GLU A 251 -15.32 3.12 0.99
CA GLU A 251 -16.71 3.37 1.35
C GLU A 251 -17.56 2.09 1.23
N LYS A 252 -17.23 1.20 0.31
CA LYS A 252 -17.88 -0.12 0.17
C LYS A 252 -17.35 -1.12 1.19
N LEU A 253 -16.03 -1.11 1.41
CA LEU A 253 -15.40 -1.99 2.41
C LEU A 253 -15.99 -1.82 3.79
N ILE A 254 -16.25 -0.57 4.22
CA ILE A 254 -16.75 -0.35 5.61
C ILE A 254 -18.20 -0.74 5.77
N VAL A 255 -19.02 -0.70 4.70
CA VAL A 255 -20.43 -1.10 4.72
C VAL A 255 -20.59 -2.62 4.55
N ASP A 256 -19.90 -3.19 3.56
CA ASP A 256 -19.90 -4.64 3.29
C ASP A 256 -18.48 -5.21 3.20
N PRO A 257 -17.82 -5.40 4.34
CA PRO A 257 -16.49 -5.99 4.37
C PRO A 257 -16.47 -7.46 3.95
N ASN A 258 -17.58 -8.18 4.11
CA ASN A 258 -17.64 -9.61 3.85
C ASN A 258 -17.38 -9.95 2.38
N PHE A 259 -17.93 -9.17 1.45
CA PHE A 259 -17.69 -9.32 0.02
C PHE A 259 -16.18 -9.36 -0.29
N TYR A 260 -15.42 -8.39 0.24
CA TYR A 260 -13.97 -8.31 0.00
C TYR A 260 -13.19 -9.41 0.72
N VAL A 261 -13.60 -9.76 1.95
CA VAL A 261 -12.97 -10.84 2.72
C VAL A 261 -13.13 -12.18 2.02
N ASP A 262 -14.32 -12.49 1.52
CA ASP A 262 -14.59 -13.74 0.81
C ASP A 262 -13.80 -13.83 -0.50
N THR A 263 -13.70 -12.71 -1.22
CA THR A 263 -12.88 -12.61 -2.44
C THR A 263 -11.38 -12.81 -2.13
N MET A 264 -10.87 -12.22 -1.04
CA MET A 264 -9.50 -12.46 -0.58
C MET A 264 -9.28 -13.93 -0.21
N CYS A 265 -10.21 -14.53 0.53
CA CYS A 265 -10.13 -15.95 0.92
C CYS A 265 -10.05 -16.87 -0.31
N ALA A 266 -10.90 -16.62 -1.32
CA ALA A 266 -10.91 -17.38 -2.55
C ALA A 266 -9.58 -17.23 -3.34
N SER A 267 -9.12 -15.98 -3.53
CA SER A 267 -7.88 -15.69 -4.27
C SER A 267 -6.63 -16.29 -3.60
N LEU A 268 -6.59 -16.29 -2.27
CA LEU A 268 -5.46 -16.77 -1.47
C LEU A 268 -5.57 -18.25 -1.11
N LYS A 269 -6.66 -18.91 -1.48
CA LYS A 269 -6.98 -20.29 -1.08
C LYS A 269 -6.83 -20.49 0.43
N THR A 270 -7.49 -19.62 1.18
CA THR A 270 -7.46 -19.59 2.64
C THR A 270 -8.89 -19.38 3.18
N LYS A 271 -9.04 -19.28 4.48
CA LYS A 271 -10.30 -18.99 5.13
C LYS A 271 -10.10 -18.06 6.33
N ARG A 272 -11.20 -17.56 6.87
CA ARG A 272 -11.21 -16.79 8.09
C ARG A 272 -10.77 -17.68 9.26
N ARG A 273 -9.99 -17.13 10.18
CA ARG A 273 -9.67 -17.79 11.45
C ARG A 273 -10.93 -17.90 12.33
N ASN A 274 -10.94 -18.83 13.26
CA ASN A 274 -12.07 -19.01 14.19
C ASN A 274 -12.36 -17.77 15.05
N ASP A 275 -11.37 -16.91 15.26
CA ASP A 275 -11.48 -15.67 16.03
C ASP A 275 -11.59 -14.41 15.14
N PHE A 276 -11.95 -14.57 13.86
CA PHE A 276 -12.03 -13.48 12.88
C PHE A 276 -12.99 -12.36 13.31
N ASP A 277 -14.09 -12.69 13.97
CA ASP A 277 -15.07 -11.70 14.44
C ASP A 277 -14.47 -10.70 15.45
N LYS A 278 -13.40 -11.09 16.17
CA LYS A 278 -12.70 -10.19 17.09
C LYS A 278 -12.10 -9.00 16.36
N ILE A 279 -11.45 -9.24 15.22
CA ILE A 279 -10.86 -8.14 14.44
C ILE A 279 -11.94 -7.28 13.81
N MET A 280 -13.00 -7.87 13.27
CA MET A 280 -14.10 -7.11 12.68
C MET A 280 -14.74 -6.17 13.69
N LYS A 281 -15.02 -6.67 14.90
CA LYS A 281 -15.52 -5.85 16.02
C LYS A 281 -14.54 -4.74 16.41
N ARG A 282 -13.25 -5.04 16.48
CA ARG A 282 -12.20 -4.07 16.84
C ARG A 282 -12.05 -2.96 15.80
N LEU A 283 -12.16 -3.29 14.53
CA LEU A 283 -12.14 -2.35 13.42
C LEU A 283 -13.48 -1.61 13.24
N ASN A 284 -14.49 -1.92 14.06
CA ASN A 284 -15.85 -1.42 13.92
C ASN A 284 -16.39 -1.64 12.49
N LEU A 285 -16.37 -2.92 12.05
CA LEU A 285 -16.84 -3.35 10.73
C LEU A 285 -17.90 -4.46 10.87
N PRO A 286 -19.01 -4.42 10.09
CA PRO A 286 -19.43 -3.32 9.22
C PRO A 286 -19.86 -2.09 10.01
N ARG A 287 -19.91 -0.93 9.34
CA ARG A 287 -20.46 0.30 9.88
C ARG A 287 -21.09 1.15 8.79
N ASP A 288 -21.99 2.04 9.19
CA ASP A 288 -22.59 3.01 8.28
C ASP A 288 -21.55 4.05 7.83
N LEU A 289 -21.81 4.61 6.65
CA LEU A 289 -21.07 5.77 6.16
C LEU A 289 -21.50 6.98 6.98
N ASP A 290 -20.55 7.70 7.52
CA ASP A 290 -20.78 9.00 8.14
C ASP A 290 -20.74 10.13 7.09
N ASP A 291 -21.27 11.30 7.46
CA ASP A 291 -21.29 12.49 6.58
C ASP A 291 -19.90 12.90 6.13
N SER A 292 -18.85 12.60 6.89
CA SER A 292 -17.46 12.87 6.52
C SER A 292 -16.96 11.99 5.37
N SER A 293 -17.59 10.85 5.15
CA SER A 293 -17.31 9.93 4.03
C SER A 293 -17.87 10.45 2.69
N PHE A 294 -18.85 11.39 2.76
CA PHE A 294 -19.53 11.98 1.60
C PHE A 294 -19.28 13.48 1.50
N LEU A 295 -18.02 13.86 1.35
CA LEU A 295 -17.75 15.25 1.01
C LEU A 295 -18.26 15.49 -0.43
N SER A 296 -19.39 16.21 -0.57
CA SER A 296 -19.90 16.54 -1.90
C SER A 296 -19.05 17.60 -2.57
N HIS A 297 -19.03 17.59 -3.90
CA HIS A 297 -18.32 18.59 -4.70
C HIS A 297 -18.69 20.03 -4.29
N ASP A 298 -19.98 20.32 -4.19
CA ASP A 298 -20.48 21.67 -3.89
C ASP A 298 -20.02 22.14 -2.50
N ILE A 299 -20.08 21.27 -1.49
CA ILE A 299 -19.60 21.58 -0.15
C ILE A 299 -18.09 21.82 -0.17
N PHE A 300 -17.34 20.95 -0.87
CA PHE A 300 -15.89 21.06 -0.98
C PHE A 300 -15.48 22.38 -1.66
N ILE A 301 -16.04 22.68 -2.82
CA ILE A 301 -15.75 23.94 -3.55
C ILE A 301 -16.14 25.15 -2.71
N LYS A 302 -17.32 25.15 -2.08
CA LYS A 302 -17.73 26.25 -1.19
C LYS A 302 -16.74 26.48 -0.06
N THR A 303 -16.18 25.40 0.50
CA THR A 303 -15.23 25.48 1.62
C THR A 303 -13.86 26.01 1.20
N TYR A 304 -13.38 25.64 0.01
CA TYR A 304 -12.00 25.87 -0.40
C TYR A 304 -11.84 26.78 -1.63
N LYS A 305 -12.92 27.42 -2.08
CA LYS A 305 -12.94 28.26 -3.30
C LYS A 305 -11.83 29.31 -3.33
N ASP A 306 -11.58 29.97 -2.21
CA ASP A 306 -10.58 31.05 -2.13
C ASP A 306 -9.12 30.56 -2.17
N GLN A 307 -8.92 29.23 -2.08
CA GLN A 307 -7.60 28.60 -2.15
C GLN A 307 -7.33 27.89 -3.48
N LEU A 308 -8.30 27.89 -4.39
CA LEU A 308 -8.25 27.19 -5.67
C LEU A 308 -8.38 28.17 -6.84
N SER A 309 -7.45 28.09 -7.78
CA SER A 309 -7.66 28.72 -9.09
C SER A 309 -8.63 27.89 -9.96
N GLU A 310 -9.22 28.53 -10.98
CA GLU A 310 -10.16 27.88 -11.91
C GLU A 310 -9.60 26.60 -12.53
N LYS A 311 -8.31 26.58 -12.81
CA LYS A 311 -7.60 25.40 -13.32
C LYS A 311 -7.78 24.19 -12.37
N TYR A 312 -7.57 24.36 -11.08
CA TYR A 312 -7.64 23.27 -10.11
C TYR A 312 -9.07 22.86 -9.79
N ILE A 313 -10.02 23.77 -9.91
CA ILE A 313 -11.46 23.44 -9.88
C ILE A 313 -11.80 22.50 -11.05
N GLY A 314 -11.29 22.79 -12.25
CA GLY A 314 -11.45 21.93 -13.41
C GLY A 314 -10.85 20.54 -13.21
N LEU A 315 -9.63 20.45 -12.64
CA LEU A 315 -9.00 19.15 -12.32
C LEU A 315 -9.82 18.34 -11.31
N LEU A 316 -10.43 18.99 -10.32
CA LEU A 316 -11.29 18.31 -9.34
C LEU A 316 -12.54 17.73 -10.01
N GLN A 317 -13.20 18.47 -10.88
CA GLN A 317 -14.37 17.99 -11.62
C GLN A 317 -14.03 16.77 -12.49
N GLU A 318 -12.93 16.85 -13.23
CA GLU A 318 -12.42 15.74 -14.03
C GLU A 318 -12.09 14.52 -13.17
N LEU A 319 -11.39 14.72 -12.06
CA LEU A 319 -11.03 13.65 -11.13
C LEU A 319 -12.26 12.92 -10.59
N GLU A 320 -13.29 13.65 -10.17
CA GLU A 320 -14.51 13.03 -9.66
C GLU A 320 -15.25 12.23 -10.72
N VAL A 321 -15.36 12.76 -11.95
CA VAL A 321 -15.96 12.05 -13.08
C VAL A 321 -15.20 10.75 -13.36
N ASN A 322 -13.88 10.84 -13.50
CA ASN A 322 -13.02 9.69 -13.77
C ASN A 322 -13.05 8.68 -12.63
N TYR A 323 -13.02 9.12 -11.38
CA TYR A 323 -13.12 8.26 -10.20
C TYR A 323 -14.43 7.48 -10.19
N ARG A 324 -15.58 8.15 -10.37
CA ARG A 324 -16.89 7.50 -10.40
C ARG A 324 -16.99 6.49 -11.55
N ALA A 325 -16.53 6.86 -12.74
CA ALA A 325 -16.49 5.97 -13.90
C ALA A 325 -15.60 4.74 -13.66
N PHE A 326 -14.45 4.93 -13.00
CA PHE A 326 -13.54 3.84 -12.70
C PHE A 326 -14.11 2.89 -11.65
N ILE A 327 -14.58 3.41 -10.50
CA ILE A 327 -15.07 2.55 -9.41
C ILE A 327 -16.36 1.82 -9.77
N SER A 328 -17.21 2.37 -10.66
CA SER A 328 -18.43 1.68 -11.13
C SER A 328 -18.17 0.31 -11.77
N ARG A 329 -16.93 0.02 -12.14
CA ARG A 329 -16.50 -1.29 -12.68
C ARG A 329 -16.35 -2.37 -11.61
N PHE A 330 -16.34 -1.98 -10.32
CA PHE A 330 -16.02 -2.85 -9.18
C PHE A 330 -17.10 -2.82 -8.08
N ILE A 331 -18.23 -2.17 -8.37
CA ILE A 331 -19.31 -1.97 -7.38
C ILE A 331 -20.57 -2.71 -7.84
#